data_9d13aaaeacb9f5630b84637975748937
#
_entry.id   9d13aaaeacb9f5630b84637975748937
#
_cell.length_a   1.000
_cell.length_b   1.000
_cell.length_c   1.000
_cell.angle_alpha   90.00
_cell.angle_beta   90.00
_cell.angle_gamma   90.00
#
_symmetry.space_group_name_H-M   'P 1'
#
loop_
_entity.id
_entity.type
_entity.pdbx_description
1 polymer ?
#
loop_
_entity_poly.entity_id
_entity_poly.type
_entity_poly.pdbx_seq_one_letter_code
_entity_poly.pdbx_strand_id
1 'polypeptide(L)'
;MYIKYKHQHFKEYFRLSKYFLFLFLTYSTFLVSQNNVIVGAERLDLYLKNLLGKRVGLVANQTSKVKKEHLVDVLLNEGVNVVKVFSPEHGFRGKSDAGEKVKDEIDLQTGLPIYSLYGKSKRKPSKEILKDIDIIVFDLQDVGARFYTYISSLHYVMEACAENNVQLIVLDRPNPNGFYVDGPILDLKFRSFVGMHPVPVVHGMTIGEYAQMINGEKWLNDMIQCSLEIIPCLNYNHNTRYVLPIHPSPNLPNMRSIYLYPSLCFFEGTNISIGRGTNFPFQVFGAPYFIKKVFSFTPKSTYGAKNPKYKSVTCYGKDLRTISIDSLKNTQKLNLDWLVNSYKISKESEVFFNKNNFFNLLAGTDKLMNLVKGGANPTHIDETYQNELKEFKTLRKHYLIYDDFE
;
A
#
# COMPACT_ATOMS: atom_id res chain seq x y z
N MET A 1 -22.55 26.55 -70.58
CA MET A 1 -21.27 26.58 -69.77
C MET A 1 -21.50 26.46 -68.26
N TYR A 2 -22.68 26.75 -67.74
CA TYR A 2 -23.02 26.76 -66.29
C TYR A 2 -23.30 25.36 -65.68
N ILE A 3 -23.65 24.38 -66.46
CA ILE A 3 -24.02 23.03 -65.92
C ILE A 3 -22.79 22.12 -65.69
N LYS A 4 -21.66 22.35 -66.36
CA LYS A 4 -20.42 21.55 -66.13
C LYS A 4 -19.68 21.90 -64.84
N TYR A 5 -19.81 23.14 -64.33
CA TYR A 5 -19.16 23.59 -63.09
C TYR A 5 -19.80 23.03 -61.82
N LYS A 6 -21.13 22.82 -61.82
CA LYS A 6 -21.83 22.24 -60.67
C LYS A 6 -21.52 20.78 -60.43
N HIS A 7 -21.23 20.02 -61.47
CA HIS A 7 -20.94 18.56 -61.34
C HIS A 7 -19.53 18.26 -60.85
N GLN A 8 -18.58 19.18 -61.07
CA GLN A 8 -17.18 19.00 -60.60
C GLN A 8 -17.06 19.31 -59.13
N HIS A 9 -17.69 20.36 -58.59
CA HIS A 9 -17.74 20.65 -57.17
C HIS A 9 -18.47 19.59 -56.32
N PHE A 10 -19.54 18.98 -56.88
CA PHE A 10 -20.29 17.93 -56.20
C PHE A 10 -19.47 16.64 -56.05
N LYS A 11 -18.59 16.32 -56.99
CA LYS A 11 -17.69 15.14 -56.91
C LYS A 11 -16.55 15.37 -55.94
N GLU A 12 -16.04 16.58 -55.80
CA GLU A 12 -15.00 16.88 -54.78
C GLU A 12 -15.55 16.89 -53.37
N TYR A 13 -16.75 17.43 -53.12
CA TYR A 13 -17.39 17.34 -51.80
C TYR A 13 -17.66 15.86 -51.38
N PHE A 14 -18.06 15.01 -52.30
CA PHE A 14 -18.28 13.57 -52.03
C PHE A 14 -16.96 12.81 -51.81
N ARG A 15 -15.88 13.25 -52.39
CA ARG A 15 -14.53 12.69 -52.15
C ARG A 15 -13.98 13.10 -50.81
N LEU A 16 -14.09 14.36 -50.47
CA LEU A 16 -13.68 14.88 -49.14
C LEU A 16 -14.51 14.28 -48.00
N SER A 17 -15.83 14.11 -48.20
CA SER A 17 -16.69 13.47 -47.18
C SER A 17 -16.33 12.02 -46.91
N LYS A 18 -15.88 11.25 -47.94
CA LYS A 18 -15.39 9.88 -47.77
C LYS A 18 -14.08 9.80 -47.02
N TYR A 19 -13.16 10.76 -47.20
CA TYR A 19 -11.94 10.81 -46.44
C TYR A 19 -12.17 11.24 -44.99
N PHE A 20 -13.12 12.15 -44.74
CA PHE A 20 -13.54 12.53 -43.39
C PHE A 20 -14.25 11.37 -42.66
N LEU A 21 -15.09 10.61 -43.33
CA LEU A 21 -15.75 9.43 -42.76
C LEU A 21 -14.74 8.31 -42.45
N PHE A 22 -13.73 8.13 -43.31
CA PHE A 22 -12.65 7.15 -43.08
C PHE A 22 -11.74 7.53 -41.95
N LEU A 23 -11.39 8.83 -41.79
CA LEU A 23 -10.66 9.35 -40.66
C LEU A 23 -11.45 9.24 -39.34
N PHE A 24 -12.77 9.43 -39.35
CA PHE A 24 -13.61 9.27 -38.17
C PHE A 24 -13.75 7.78 -37.77
N LEU A 25 -13.81 6.86 -38.73
CA LEU A 25 -13.84 5.42 -38.48
C LEU A 25 -12.49 4.87 -37.94
N THR A 26 -11.36 5.45 -38.35
CA THR A 26 -10.04 5.05 -37.82
C THR A 26 -9.76 5.64 -36.45
N TYR A 27 -10.37 6.79 -36.09
CA TYR A 27 -10.23 7.37 -34.74
C TYR A 27 -11.10 6.66 -33.69
N SER A 28 -12.19 5.99 -34.12
CA SER A 28 -13.08 5.26 -33.20
C SER A 28 -12.55 3.87 -32.78
N THR A 29 -11.46 3.37 -33.36
CA THR A 29 -10.89 2.06 -33.00
C THR A 29 -9.85 2.09 -31.90
N PHE A 30 -9.51 3.26 -31.34
CA PHE A 30 -8.58 3.39 -30.22
C PHE A 30 -9.25 3.69 -28.86
N LEU A 31 -10.54 3.49 -28.73
CA LEU A 31 -11.12 3.25 -27.41
C LEU A 31 -10.73 1.82 -26.99
N VAL A 32 -9.47 1.65 -26.60
CA VAL A 32 -9.07 0.49 -25.80
C VAL A 32 -9.96 0.57 -24.54
N SER A 33 -11.01 -0.25 -24.51
CA SER A 33 -11.74 -0.50 -23.28
C SER A 33 -10.69 -0.95 -22.28
N GLN A 34 -10.32 -0.06 -21.34
CA GLN A 34 -9.52 -0.47 -20.21
C GLN A 34 -10.36 -1.49 -19.47
N ASN A 35 -10.10 -2.77 -19.70
CA ASN A 35 -10.74 -3.83 -18.94
C ASN A 35 -10.50 -3.52 -17.46
N ASN A 36 -11.57 -3.43 -16.68
CA ASN A 36 -11.46 -3.18 -15.26
C ASN A 36 -10.58 -4.26 -14.62
N VAL A 37 -9.71 -3.83 -13.72
CA VAL A 37 -8.93 -4.77 -12.91
C VAL A 37 -9.90 -5.60 -12.07
N ILE A 38 -9.72 -6.92 -12.11
CA ILE A 38 -10.43 -7.88 -11.26
C ILE A 38 -9.42 -8.36 -10.22
N VAL A 39 -9.69 -8.10 -8.95
CA VAL A 39 -8.79 -8.51 -7.86
C VAL A 39 -8.90 -10.01 -7.59
N GLY A 40 -7.87 -10.60 -6.98
CA GLY A 40 -7.84 -12.04 -6.67
C GLY A 40 -9.10 -12.51 -5.94
N ALA A 41 -9.61 -11.71 -5.00
CA ALA A 41 -10.83 -12.01 -4.25
C ALA A 41 -12.10 -12.17 -5.13
N GLU A 42 -12.16 -11.52 -6.29
CA GLU A 42 -13.29 -11.62 -7.24
C GLU A 42 -13.21 -12.84 -8.16
N ARG A 43 -12.09 -13.58 -8.14
CA ARG A 43 -11.85 -14.76 -8.98
C ARG A 43 -12.19 -16.05 -8.23
N LEU A 44 -13.43 -16.12 -7.72
CA LEU A 44 -13.95 -17.26 -6.93
C LEU A 44 -13.80 -18.60 -7.64
N ASP A 45 -13.92 -18.61 -8.96
CA ASP A 45 -13.75 -19.80 -9.83
C ASP A 45 -12.39 -20.48 -9.65
N LEU A 46 -11.36 -19.74 -9.25
CA LEU A 46 -10.01 -20.27 -9.09
C LEU A 46 -9.77 -20.94 -7.72
N TYR A 47 -10.43 -20.47 -6.65
CA TYR A 47 -10.10 -20.91 -5.29
C TYR A 47 -11.27 -21.51 -4.49
N LEU A 48 -12.53 -21.22 -4.87
CA LEU A 48 -13.68 -21.65 -4.09
C LEU A 48 -13.71 -23.16 -3.88
N LYS A 49 -13.41 -23.96 -4.92
CA LYS A 49 -13.38 -25.43 -4.86
C LYS A 49 -12.38 -25.96 -3.82
N ASN A 50 -11.26 -25.24 -3.62
CA ASN A 50 -10.22 -25.64 -2.65
C ASN A 50 -10.68 -25.37 -1.21
N LEU A 51 -11.67 -24.49 -1.00
CA LEU A 51 -12.20 -24.12 0.31
C LEU A 51 -13.38 -24.98 0.77
N LEU A 52 -14.15 -25.55 -0.16
CA LEU A 52 -15.32 -26.37 0.17
C LEU A 52 -14.92 -27.62 0.97
N GLY A 53 -15.64 -27.89 2.06
CA GLY A 53 -15.35 -29.00 2.97
C GLY A 53 -14.13 -28.79 3.88
N LYS A 54 -13.47 -27.62 3.84
CA LYS A 54 -12.33 -27.25 4.70
C LYS A 54 -12.77 -26.27 5.79
N ARG A 55 -12.05 -26.29 6.91
CA ARG A 55 -12.18 -25.27 7.98
C ARG A 55 -11.27 -24.11 7.63
N VAL A 56 -11.87 -22.97 7.28
CA VAL A 56 -11.17 -21.83 6.72
C VAL A 56 -10.97 -20.73 7.78
N GLY A 57 -9.72 -20.31 7.96
CA GLY A 57 -9.37 -19.07 8.64
C GLY A 57 -9.27 -17.93 7.63
N LEU A 58 -9.80 -16.75 7.93
CA LEU A 58 -9.79 -15.61 7.03
C LEU A 58 -8.98 -14.45 7.62
N VAL A 59 -7.89 -14.03 6.99
CA VAL A 59 -7.19 -12.78 7.31
C VAL A 59 -7.78 -11.66 6.48
N ALA A 60 -8.53 -10.76 7.11
CA ALA A 60 -9.33 -9.76 6.42
C ALA A 60 -9.54 -8.48 7.23
N ASN A 61 -9.88 -7.40 6.52
CA ASN A 61 -10.33 -6.14 7.10
C ASN A 61 -11.39 -5.47 6.19
N GLN A 62 -11.69 -4.19 6.42
CA GLN A 62 -12.68 -3.44 5.63
C GLN A 62 -12.41 -3.41 4.11
N THR A 63 -11.15 -3.63 3.69
CA THR A 63 -10.77 -3.64 2.26
C THR A 63 -11.07 -4.96 1.57
N SER A 64 -11.33 -6.02 2.34
CA SER A 64 -11.55 -7.38 1.86
C SER A 64 -12.93 -7.50 1.22
N LYS A 65 -13.07 -6.98 0.00
CA LYS A 65 -14.32 -6.94 -0.75
C LYS A 65 -14.26 -7.74 -2.04
N VAL A 66 -15.37 -8.40 -2.33
CA VAL A 66 -15.74 -8.94 -3.64
C VAL A 66 -16.83 -8.03 -4.18
N LYS A 67 -16.51 -7.18 -5.13
CA LYS A 67 -17.40 -6.09 -5.57
C LYS A 67 -17.85 -5.20 -4.39
N LYS A 68 -19.12 -5.27 -4.01
CA LYS A 68 -19.70 -4.47 -2.91
C LYS A 68 -19.80 -5.22 -1.59
N GLU A 69 -19.71 -6.55 -1.60
CA GLU A 69 -19.87 -7.40 -0.42
C GLU A 69 -18.54 -7.67 0.28
N HIS A 70 -18.57 -7.91 1.57
CA HIS A 70 -17.36 -8.32 2.29
C HIS A 70 -17.05 -9.80 1.98
N LEU A 71 -15.77 -10.12 1.79
CA LEU A 71 -15.35 -11.47 1.42
C LEU A 71 -15.88 -12.55 2.38
N VAL A 72 -15.93 -12.26 3.69
CA VAL A 72 -16.47 -13.22 4.66
C VAL A 72 -17.93 -13.57 4.36
N ASP A 73 -18.75 -12.57 4.02
CA ASP A 73 -20.17 -12.77 3.74
C ASP A 73 -20.34 -13.58 2.44
N VAL A 74 -19.52 -13.28 1.41
CA VAL A 74 -19.51 -14.04 0.13
C VAL A 74 -19.13 -15.50 0.37
N LEU A 75 -18.05 -15.76 1.12
CA LEU A 75 -17.60 -17.13 1.37
C LEU A 75 -18.64 -17.94 2.16
N LEU A 76 -19.29 -17.34 3.16
CA LEU A 76 -20.37 -17.99 3.91
C LEU A 76 -21.58 -18.30 3.03
N ASN A 77 -21.97 -17.37 2.14
CA ASN A 77 -23.07 -17.56 1.18
C ASN A 77 -22.77 -18.67 0.17
N GLU A 78 -21.51 -18.85 -0.21
CA GLU A 78 -21.05 -19.93 -1.09
C GLU A 78 -20.86 -21.27 -0.35
N GLY A 79 -21.23 -21.36 0.93
CA GLY A 79 -21.19 -22.60 1.73
C GLY A 79 -19.78 -22.95 2.27
N VAL A 80 -18.83 -22.01 2.25
CA VAL A 80 -17.51 -22.22 2.85
C VAL A 80 -17.62 -22.19 4.38
N ASN A 81 -17.02 -23.18 5.04
CA ASN A 81 -16.95 -23.25 6.48
C ASN A 81 -15.86 -22.32 7.03
N VAL A 82 -16.16 -21.00 7.09
CA VAL A 82 -15.28 -20.02 7.76
C VAL A 82 -15.42 -20.21 9.27
N VAL A 83 -14.34 -20.55 9.95
CA VAL A 83 -14.35 -20.84 11.40
C VAL A 83 -13.78 -19.72 12.25
N LYS A 84 -12.90 -18.88 11.69
CA LYS A 84 -12.23 -17.78 12.40
C LYS A 84 -11.84 -16.65 11.43
N VAL A 85 -11.81 -15.43 11.98
CA VAL A 85 -11.28 -14.26 11.31
C VAL A 85 -10.06 -13.76 12.06
N PHE A 86 -9.02 -13.38 11.32
CA PHE A 86 -7.82 -12.73 11.81
C PHE A 86 -7.80 -11.29 11.32
N SER A 87 -7.70 -10.35 12.24
CA SER A 87 -7.78 -8.93 11.93
C SER A 87 -6.45 -8.23 12.16
N PRO A 88 -5.90 -7.52 11.15
CA PRO A 88 -4.70 -6.70 11.31
C PRO A 88 -5.00 -5.41 12.07
N GLU A 89 -4.03 -4.48 12.03
CA GLU A 89 -4.22 -3.10 12.48
C GLU A 89 -5.50 -2.49 11.87
N HIS A 90 -6.20 -1.65 12.59
CA HIS A 90 -7.50 -1.03 12.29
C HIS A 90 -8.73 -1.95 12.46
N GLY A 91 -8.57 -3.23 12.79
CA GLY A 91 -9.66 -4.13 13.07
C GLY A 91 -10.39 -4.67 11.83
N PHE A 92 -11.25 -5.67 12.04
CA PHE A 92 -11.90 -6.41 10.94
C PHE A 92 -12.84 -5.53 10.09
N ARG A 93 -13.61 -4.66 10.72
CA ARG A 93 -14.53 -3.73 10.05
C ARG A 93 -13.97 -2.30 9.95
N GLY A 94 -12.64 -2.11 10.19
CA GLY A 94 -11.94 -0.84 10.03
C GLY A 94 -12.30 0.22 11.08
N LYS A 95 -12.72 -0.18 12.29
CA LYS A 95 -13.21 0.74 13.34
C LYS A 95 -12.17 1.13 14.39
N SER A 96 -10.92 0.66 14.32
CA SER A 96 -9.87 0.96 15.31
C SER A 96 -8.89 2.02 14.83
N ASP A 97 -8.38 2.84 15.75
CA ASP A 97 -7.36 3.86 15.48
C ASP A 97 -6.00 3.23 15.14
N ALA A 98 -5.14 3.97 14.42
CA ALA A 98 -3.77 3.56 14.19
C ALA A 98 -3.01 3.42 15.53
N GLY A 99 -2.37 2.26 15.74
CA GLY A 99 -1.67 1.94 16.99
C GLY A 99 -2.59 1.53 18.15
N GLU A 100 -3.91 1.51 17.96
CA GLU A 100 -4.85 1.07 19.00
C GLU A 100 -4.78 -0.46 19.16
N LYS A 101 -4.86 -0.93 20.41
CA LYS A 101 -4.94 -2.37 20.70
C LYS A 101 -6.26 -2.92 20.20
N VAL A 102 -6.22 -3.69 19.14
CA VAL A 102 -7.36 -4.47 18.66
C VAL A 102 -7.53 -5.68 19.60
N LYS A 103 -8.70 -5.82 20.19
CA LYS A 103 -9.05 -6.94 21.07
C LYS A 103 -9.63 -8.08 20.23
N ASP A 104 -9.56 -9.31 20.78
CA ASP A 104 -10.33 -10.41 20.27
C ASP A 104 -11.81 -10.14 20.57
N GLU A 105 -12.68 -10.36 19.58
CA GLU A 105 -14.10 -10.06 19.64
C GLU A 105 -14.90 -11.07 18.81
N ILE A 106 -16.21 -10.94 18.79
CA ILE A 106 -17.11 -11.70 17.91
C ILE A 106 -17.69 -10.73 16.90
N ASP A 107 -17.65 -11.07 15.62
CA ASP A 107 -18.34 -10.30 14.58
C ASP A 107 -19.86 -10.45 14.76
N LEU A 108 -20.51 -9.35 15.11
CA LEU A 108 -21.96 -9.35 15.40
C LEU A 108 -22.83 -9.74 14.21
N GLN A 109 -22.32 -9.61 12.99
CA GLN A 109 -23.06 -9.92 11.77
C GLN A 109 -23.03 -11.42 11.45
N THR A 110 -21.88 -12.08 11.65
CA THR A 110 -21.67 -13.48 11.26
C THR A 110 -21.56 -14.44 12.44
N GLY A 111 -21.39 -13.92 13.66
CA GLY A 111 -21.13 -14.72 14.86
C GLY A 111 -19.71 -15.31 14.92
N LEU A 112 -18.83 -14.99 13.97
CA LEU A 112 -17.48 -15.55 13.90
C LEU A 112 -16.55 -14.91 14.95
N PRO A 113 -15.67 -15.72 15.58
CA PRO A 113 -14.63 -15.19 16.46
C PRO A 113 -13.56 -14.45 15.62
N ILE A 114 -13.19 -13.26 16.10
CA ILE A 114 -12.15 -12.41 15.50
C ILE A 114 -10.94 -12.40 16.43
N TYR A 115 -9.78 -12.81 15.89
CA TYR A 115 -8.50 -12.75 16.58
C TYR A 115 -7.66 -11.60 16.06
N SER A 116 -7.13 -10.79 16.96
CA SER A 116 -6.26 -9.67 16.59
C SER A 116 -4.86 -10.17 16.23
N LEU A 117 -4.35 -9.73 15.07
CA LEU A 117 -2.94 -9.84 14.66
C LEU A 117 -2.14 -8.58 15.00
N TYR A 118 -2.65 -7.71 15.87
CA TYR A 118 -2.01 -6.46 16.20
C TYR A 118 -1.70 -6.34 17.71
N GLY A 119 -0.49 -5.90 18.03
CA GLY A 119 0.05 -5.81 19.39
C GLY A 119 1.29 -6.68 19.58
N LYS A 120 2.12 -6.35 20.59
CA LYS A 120 3.45 -6.98 20.75
C LYS A 120 3.41 -8.51 20.87
N SER A 121 2.38 -9.07 21.50
CA SER A 121 2.27 -10.52 21.79
C SER A 121 1.30 -11.28 20.88
N LYS A 122 0.66 -10.62 19.91
CA LYS A 122 -0.44 -11.20 19.10
C LYS A 122 -0.19 -11.16 17.59
N ARG A 123 1.01 -10.83 17.14
CA ARG A 123 1.29 -10.63 15.70
C ARG A 123 1.22 -11.92 14.89
N LYS A 124 1.60 -13.03 15.49
CA LYS A 124 1.61 -14.35 14.89
C LYS A 124 0.49 -15.20 15.49
N PRO A 125 -0.39 -15.83 14.67
CA PRO A 125 -1.35 -16.82 15.16
C PRO A 125 -0.66 -17.93 15.91
N SER A 126 -1.17 -18.28 17.11
CA SER A 126 -0.61 -19.39 17.88
C SER A 126 -1.06 -20.74 17.34
N LYS A 127 -0.32 -21.80 17.68
CA LYS A 127 -0.65 -23.18 17.31
C LYS A 127 -2.06 -23.56 17.79
N GLU A 128 -2.46 -23.14 18.98
CA GLU A 128 -3.79 -23.43 19.56
C GLU A 128 -4.91 -22.80 18.73
N ILE A 129 -4.68 -21.58 18.21
CA ILE A 129 -5.67 -20.89 17.38
C ILE A 129 -5.77 -21.54 15.99
N LEU A 130 -4.68 -22.11 15.48
CA LEU A 130 -4.63 -22.77 14.17
C LEU A 130 -5.08 -24.23 14.18
N LYS A 131 -5.22 -24.87 15.34
CA LYS A 131 -5.47 -26.33 15.48
C LYS A 131 -6.67 -26.85 14.68
N ASP A 132 -7.70 -26.03 14.50
CA ASP A 132 -8.94 -26.38 13.81
C ASP A 132 -9.09 -25.65 12.47
N ILE A 133 -7.97 -25.27 11.84
CA ILE A 133 -7.93 -24.60 10.54
C ILE A 133 -7.16 -25.49 9.56
N ASP A 134 -7.74 -25.73 8.39
CA ASP A 134 -7.11 -26.49 7.30
C ASP A 134 -6.44 -25.56 6.28
N ILE A 135 -7.05 -24.37 6.03
CA ILE A 135 -6.58 -23.37 5.08
C ILE A 135 -6.76 -21.99 5.67
N ILE A 136 -5.77 -21.10 5.47
CA ILE A 136 -5.92 -19.67 5.68
C ILE A 136 -6.06 -18.97 4.33
N VAL A 137 -7.06 -18.09 4.21
CA VAL A 137 -7.20 -17.14 3.11
C VAL A 137 -6.75 -15.77 3.59
N PHE A 138 -5.82 -15.15 2.88
CA PHE A 138 -5.29 -13.82 3.18
C PHE A 138 -5.77 -12.82 2.13
N ASP A 139 -6.50 -11.79 2.56
CA ASP A 139 -7.07 -10.76 1.68
C ASP A 139 -6.97 -9.38 2.33
N LEU A 140 -5.86 -8.68 2.12
CA LEU A 140 -5.62 -7.33 2.61
C LEU A 140 -5.08 -6.42 1.50
N GLN A 141 -5.54 -5.16 1.47
CA GLN A 141 -5.03 -4.15 0.54
C GLN A 141 -3.79 -3.47 1.11
N ASP A 142 -2.62 -3.81 0.59
CA ASP A 142 -1.37 -3.10 0.87
C ASP A 142 -1.24 -1.80 0.05
N VAL A 143 -0.27 -0.94 0.41
CA VAL A 143 0.00 0.32 -0.29
C VAL A 143 1.40 0.41 -0.91
N GLY A 144 2.17 -0.67 -0.88
CA GLY A 144 3.48 -0.78 -1.53
C GLY A 144 4.62 -0.05 -0.83
N ALA A 145 4.46 0.27 0.45
CA ALA A 145 5.49 0.91 1.26
C ALA A 145 5.90 0.00 2.43
N ARG A 146 7.20 -0.30 2.57
CA ARG A 146 7.75 -1.26 3.54
C ARG A 146 7.22 -1.10 4.97
N PHE A 147 7.02 0.12 5.42
CA PHE A 147 6.55 0.40 6.78
C PHE A 147 5.03 0.34 6.93
N TYR A 148 4.27 0.07 5.85
CA TYR A 148 2.86 -0.27 5.96
C TYR A 148 2.75 -1.74 6.37
N THR A 149 2.18 -2.00 7.54
CA THR A 149 2.45 -3.22 8.32
C THR A 149 1.77 -4.51 7.81
N TYR A 150 1.00 -4.45 6.72
CA TYR A 150 0.31 -5.66 6.21
C TYR A 150 1.27 -6.71 5.63
N ILE A 151 2.40 -6.30 5.03
CA ILE A 151 3.45 -7.24 4.63
C ILE A 151 4.13 -7.91 5.85
N SER A 152 4.19 -7.22 7.00
CA SER A 152 4.68 -7.81 8.24
C SER A 152 3.65 -8.77 8.86
N SER A 153 2.36 -8.46 8.76
CA SER A 153 1.28 -9.38 9.14
C SER A 153 1.29 -10.63 8.25
N LEU A 154 1.50 -10.47 6.94
CA LEU A 154 1.66 -11.57 6.00
C LEU A 154 2.81 -12.50 6.42
N HIS A 155 4.00 -11.95 6.73
CA HIS A 155 5.14 -12.72 7.21
C HIS A 155 4.77 -13.62 8.40
N TYR A 156 4.14 -13.06 9.42
CA TYR A 156 3.76 -13.85 10.62
C TYR A 156 2.66 -14.87 10.35
N VAL A 157 1.74 -14.59 9.44
CA VAL A 157 0.73 -15.57 9.01
C VAL A 157 1.40 -16.71 8.22
N MET A 158 2.29 -16.39 7.27
CA MET A 158 3.06 -17.39 6.51
C MET A 158 3.88 -18.29 7.44
N GLU A 159 4.56 -17.69 8.42
CA GLU A 159 5.37 -18.43 9.40
C GLU A 159 4.50 -19.36 10.25
N ALA A 160 3.37 -18.86 10.77
CA ALA A 160 2.44 -19.69 11.53
C ALA A 160 1.84 -20.84 10.68
N CYS A 161 1.50 -20.58 9.42
CA CYS A 161 1.03 -21.62 8.49
C CYS A 161 2.09 -22.69 8.25
N ALA A 162 3.34 -22.28 7.97
CA ALA A 162 4.45 -23.22 7.74
C ALA A 162 4.73 -24.11 8.96
N GLU A 163 4.78 -23.53 10.16
CA GLU A 163 5.01 -24.25 11.42
C GLU A 163 3.91 -25.26 11.77
N ASN A 164 2.69 -25.06 11.28
CA ASN A 164 1.52 -25.88 11.61
C ASN A 164 0.97 -26.69 10.42
N ASN A 165 1.67 -26.72 9.28
CA ASN A 165 1.25 -27.40 8.05
C ASN A 165 -0.14 -26.96 7.57
N VAL A 166 -0.47 -25.67 7.69
CA VAL A 166 -1.69 -25.05 7.18
C VAL A 166 -1.39 -24.43 5.81
N GLN A 167 -2.23 -24.68 4.82
CA GLN A 167 -2.10 -24.04 3.52
C GLN A 167 -2.49 -22.54 3.61
N LEU A 168 -1.76 -21.69 2.90
CA LEU A 168 -2.09 -20.28 2.76
C LEU A 168 -2.47 -19.95 1.31
N ILE A 169 -3.65 -19.36 1.12
CA ILE A 169 -4.09 -18.77 -0.15
C ILE A 169 -4.07 -17.25 0.00
N VAL A 170 -3.29 -16.57 -0.83
CA VAL A 170 -3.26 -15.10 -0.90
C VAL A 170 -4.10 -14.64 -2.08
N LEU A 171 -5.16 -13.90 -1.81
CA LEU A 171 -5.97 -13.24 -2.82
C LEU A 171 -5.32 -11.90 -3.16
N ASP A 172 -4.61 -11.86 -4.28
CA ASP A 172 -3.76 -10.71 -4.60
C ASP A 172 -4.58 -9.46 -4.95
N ARG A 173 -3.99 -8.30 -4.66
CA ARG A 173 -4.58 -6.99 -4.90
C ARG A 173 -3.56 -6.05 -5.53
N PRO A 174 -4.01 -5.12 -6.43
CA PRO A 174 -3.12 -4.14 -7.04
C PRO A 174 -2.35 -3.31 -6.02
N ASN A 175 -1.06 -3.08 -6.28
CA ASN A 175 -0.27 -2.14 -5.50
C ASN A 175 -0.44 -0.72 -6.08
N PRO A 176 -0.98 0.25 -5.33
CA PRO A 176 -1.16 1.62 -5.83
C PRO A 176 0.18 2.36 -6.04
N ASN A 177 1.28 1.93 -5.40
CA ASN A 177 2.65 2.39 -5.62
C ASN A 177 3.51 1.35 -6.36
N GLY A 178 2.89 0.45 -7.15
CA GLY A 178 3.55 -0.64 -7.85
C GLY A 178 4.42 -0.20 -9.03
N PHE A 179 4.35 1.05 -9.45
CA PHE A 179 4.95 1.58 -10.67
C PHE A 179 6.36 2.18 -10.48
N TYR A 180 7.00 1.96 -9.33
CA TYR A 180 8.39 2.34 -9.06
C TYR A 180 8.97 1.59 -7.86
N VAL A 181 10.31 1.62 -7.78
CA VAL A 181 11.10 1.09 -6.67
C VAL A 181 12.05 2.18 -6.21
N ASP A 182 12.02 2.52 -4.89
CA ASP A 182 12.88 3.57 -4.37
C ASP A 182 13.07 3.53 -2.85
N GLY A 183 14.14 4.20 -2.39
CA GLY A 183 14.50 4.39 -1.00
C GLY A 183 15.50 3.37 -0.48
N PRO A 184 16.07 3.62 0.71
CA PRO A 184 17.09 2.76 1.28
C PRO A 184 16.56 1.35 1.56
N ILE A 185 17.40 0.35 1.27
CA ILE A 185 17.16 -1.06 1.63
C ILE A 185 17.26 -1.21 3.15
N LEU A 186 16.41 -2.05 3.73
CA LEU A 186 16.46 -2.33 5.16
C LEU A 186 17.68 -3.19 5.51
N ASP A 187 18.52 -2.67 6.40
CA ASP A 187 19.54 -3.44 7.10
C ASP A 187 18.86 -4.23 8.25
N LEU A 188 19.05 -5.54 8.29
CA LEU A 188 18.36 -6.44 9.22
C LEU A 188 18.59 -6.09 10.70
N LYS A 189 19.65 -5.32 11.06
CA LYS A 189 19.82 -4.78 12.43
C LYS A 189 18.68 -3.84 12.86
N PHE A 190 17.95 -3.26 11.89
CA PHE A 190 16.76 -2.43 12.13
C PHE A 190 15.44 -3.20 11.91
N ARG A 191 15.50 -4.53 11.81
CA ARG A 191 14.30 -5.37 11.66
C ARG A 191 13.29 -5.08 12.76
N SER A 192 12.06 -4.81 12.35
CA SER A 192 10.94 -4.49 13.24
C SER A 192 9.61 -4.75 12.54
N PHE A 193 8.49 -4.51 13.23
CA PHE A 193 7.17 -4.65 12.61
C PHE A 193 6.90 -3.62 11.50
N VAL A 194 7.62 -2.49 11.46
CA VAL A 194 7.57 -1.51 10.36
C VAL A 194 8.64 -1.77 9.28
N GLY A 195 9.29 -2.93 9.30
CA GLY A 195 10.29 -3.34 8.32
C GLY A 195 10.85 -4.72 8.67
N MET A 196 10.35 -5.77 8.01
CA MET A 196 10.71 -7.16 8.29
C MET A 196 11.86 -7.68 7.43
N HIS A 197 11.96 -7.24 6.18
CA HIS A 197 12.78 -7.85 5.14
C HIS A 197 13.70 -6.83 4.47
N PRO A 198 14.83 -7.26 3.88
CA PRO A 198 15.82 -6.39 3.23
C PRO A 198 15.29 -5.91 1.87
N VAL A 199 14.26 -5.09 1.89
CA VAL A 199 13.64 -4.47 0.71
C VAL A 199 13.67 -2.93 0.83
N PRO A 200 13.56 -2.18 -0.28
CA PRO A 200 13.51 -0.72 -0.24
C PRO A 200 12.21 -0.21 0.39
N VAL A 201 12.16 1.09 0.65
CA VAL A 201 10.95 1.75 1.19
C VAL A 201 9.76 1.54 0.28
N VAL A 202 9.92 1.72 -1.03
CA VAL A 202 8.93 1.38 -2.04
C VAL A 202 9.44 0.18 -2.82
N HIS A 203 8.78 -0.96 -2.66
CA HIS A 203 9.27 -2.23 -3.17
C HIS A 203 8.71 -2.61 -4.55
N GLY A 204 7.69 -1.90 -5.04
CA GLY A 204 7.13 -2.10 -6.38
C GLY A 204 6.48 -3.47 -6.60
N MET A 205 6.01 -4.17 -5.58
CA MET A 205 5.42 -5.52 -5.66
C MET A 205 4.01 -5.51 -5.11
N THR A 206 3.14 -6.39 -5.63
CA THR A 206 1.86 -6.71 -4.99
C THR A 206 2.09 -7.53 -3.73
N ILE A 207 1.04 -7.72 -2.92
CA ILE A 207 1.16 -8.54 -1.71
C ILE A 207 1.36 -10.02 -2.04
N GLY A 208 0.82 -10.51 -3.17
CA GLY A 208 1.04 -11.85 -3.68
C GLY A 208 2.48 -12.07 -4.13
N GLU A 209 3.04 -11.15 -4.92
CA GLU A 209 4.46 -11.18 -5.32
C GLU A 209 5.39 -11.12 -4.10
N TYR A 210 5.04 -10.29 -3.13
CA TYR A 210 5.81 -10.19 -1.88
C TYR A 210 5.78 -11.49 -1.06
N ALA A 211 4.64 -12.20 -1.03
CA ALA A 211 4.54 -13.52 -0.42
C ALA A 211 5.44 -14.54 -1.11
N GLN A 212 5.50 -14.54 -2.45
CA GLN A 212 6.43 -15.39 -3.20
C GLN A 212 7.90 -15.09 -2.84
N MET A 213 8.26 -13.81 -2.72
CA MET A 213 9.62 -13.40 -2.33
C MET A 213 9.95 -13.85 -0.91
N ILE A 214 9.05 -13.69 0.08
CA ILE A 214 9.27 -14.20 1.44
C ILE A 214 9.62 -15.69 1.41
N ASN A 215 8.87 -16.48 0.64
CA ASN A 215 9.03 -17.91 0.53
C ASN A 215 10.31 -18.30 -0.22
N GLY A 216 10.54 -17.65 -1.38
CA GLY A 216 11.68 -17.93 -2.25
C GLY A 216 13.01 -17.57 -1.62
N GLU A 217 13.09 -16.44 -0.93
CA GLU A 217 14.27 -15.97 -0.20
C GLU A 217 14.42 -16.63 1.19
N LYS A 218 13.50 -17.53 1.57
CA LYS A 218 13.51 -18.26 2.84
C LYS A 218 13.61 -17.33 4.06
N TRP A 219 12.84 -16.23 4.05
CA TRP A 219 12.89 -15.23 5.11
C TRP A 219 12.09 -15.59 6.37
N LEU A 220 11.37 -16.71 6.38
CA LEU A 220 10.72 -17.24 7.56
C LEU A 220 11.76 -17.85 8.52
N ASN A 221 11.42 -17.97 9.81
CA ASN A 221 12.33 -18.59 10.80
C ASN A 221 12.73 -20.00 10.37
N ASP A 222 13.95 -20.38 10.70
CA ASP A 222 14.52 -21.68 10.36
C ASP A 222 14.48 -22.02 8.86
N MET A 223 14.35 -20.99 8.00
CA MET A 223 14.26 -21.10 6.54
C MET A 223 13.12 -22.01 6.05
N ILE A 224 12.09 -22.20 6.89
CA ILE A 224 10.90 -22.98 6.50
C ILE A 224 10.17 -22.28 5.35
N GLN A 225 9.38 -23.05 4.60
CA GLN A 225 8.56 -22.52 3.52
C GLN A 225 7.08 -22.80 3.79
N CYS A 226 6.26 -21.81 3.49
CA CYS A 226 4.82 -21.93 3.60
C CYS A 226 4.25 -22.62 2.36
N SER A 227 3.28 -23.53 2.54
CA SER A 227 2.44 -24.03 1.43
C SER A 227 1.57 -22.88 0.93
N LEU A 228 2.00 -22.21 -0.15
CA LEU A 228 1.50 -20.95 -0.64
C LEU A 228 0.85 -21.09 -2.01
N GLU A 229 -0.36 -20.58 -2.14
CA GLU A 229 -1.06 -20.38 -3.41
C GLU A 229 -1.41 -18.89 -3.57
N ILE A 230 -1.18 -18.32 -4.76
CA ILE A 230 -1.55 -16.93 -5.08
C ILE A 230 -2.67 -16.94 -6.10
N ILE A 231 -3.75 -16.23 -5.80
CA ILE A 231 -4.83 -15.97 -6.76
C ILE A 231 -4.57 -14.58 -7.37
N PRO A 232 -4.05 -14.50 -8.59
CA PRO A 232 -3.62 -13.23 -9.16
C PRO A 232 -4.79 -12.35 -9.59
N CYS A 233 -4.55 -11.05 -9.67
CA CYS A 233 -5.43 -10.10 -10.34
C CYS A 233 -5.53 -10.41 -11.85
N LEU A 234 -6.64 -10.03 -12.46
CA LEU A 234 -6.80 -10.05 -13.93
C LEU A 234 -6.82 -8.60 -14.44
N ASN A 235 -6.28 -8.36 -15.64
CA ASN A 235 -6.16 -7.04 -16.27
C ASN A 235 -5.34 -6.02 -15.43
N TYR A 236 -4.35 -6.50 -14.72
CA TYR A 236 -3.42 -5.69 -13.93
C TYR A 236 -1.97 -5.90 -14.42
N ASN A 237 -1.21 -4.84 -14.43
CA ASN A 237 0.25 -4.82 -14.50
C ASN A 237 0.79 -3.66 -13.65
N HIS A 238 2.10 -3.56 -13.49
CA HIS A 238 2.70 -2.55 -12.61
C HIS A 238 2.53 -1.11 -13.12
N ASN A 239 2.16 -0.89 -14.39
CA ASN A 239 1.81 0.43 -14.92
C ASN A 239 0.33 0.80 -14.74
N THR A 240 -0.50 -0.13 -14.29
CA THR A 240 -1.95 0.06 -14.16
C THR A 240 -2.28 1.15 -13.13
N ARG A 241 -3.05 2.15 -13.54
CA ARG A 241 -3.54 3.23 -12.67
C ARG A 241 -4.75 2.74 -11.87
N TYR A 242 -4.50 2.03 -10.79
CA TYR A 242 -5.57 1.51 -9.94
C TYR A 242 -5.93 2.49 -8.84
N VAL A 243 -7.19 2.88 -8.77
CA VAL A 243 -7.74 3.70 -7.68
C VAL A 243 -8.37 2.77 -6.67
N LEU A 244 -7.90 2.83 -5.43
CA LEU A 244 -8.44 1.98 -4.37
C LEU A 244 -9.90 2.33 -4.09
N PRO A 245 -10.84 1.37 -4.20
CA PRO A 245 -12.26 1.63 -3.96
C PRO A 245 -12.57 1.86 -2.48
N ILE A 246 -11.69 1.39 -1.58
CA ILE A 246 -11.83 1.51 -0.14
C ILE A 246 -10.51 1.99 0.46
N HIS A 247 -10.58 2.92 1.39
CA HIS A 247 -9.41 3.44 2.08
C HIS A 247 -8.74 2.34 2.91
N PRO A 248 -7.41 2.12 2.74
CA PRO A 248 -6.70 1.05 3.44
C PRO A 248 -6.50 1.38 4.94
N SER A 249 -6.54 2.65 5.29
CA SER A 249 -6.40 3.15 6.67
C SER A 249 -7.23 4.43 6.86
N PRO A 250 -7.74 4.71 8.06
CA PRO A 250 -8.37 6.00 8.38
C PRO A 250 -7.47 7.21 8.13
N ASN A 251 -6.15 7.00 8.17
CA ASN A 251 -5.15 8.06 7.92
C ASN A 251 -4.66 8.12 6.45
N LEU A 252 -5.15 7.25 5.58
CA LEU A 252 -4.90 7.31 4.14
C LEU A 252 -6.24 7.43 3.39
N PRO A 253 -6.94 8.58 3.51
CA PRO A 253 -8.33 8.73 3.08
C PRO A 253 -8.53 8.86 1.57
N ASN A 254 -7.47 8.95 0.78
CA ASN A 254 -7.55 9.09 -0.68
C ASN A 254 -6.21 8.74 -1.34
N MET A 255 -6.22 8.65 -2.68
CA MET A 255 -5.03 8.30 -3.46
C MET A 255 -3.87 9.29 -3.29
N ARG A 256 -4.13 10.58 -3.06
CA ARG A 256 -3.06 11.56 -2.79
C ARG A 256 -2.30 11.22 -1.52
N SER A 257 -3.00 10.90 -0.44
CA SER A 257 -2.35 10.49 0.82
C SER A 257 -1.54 9.20 0.63
N ILE A 258 -2.02 8.26 -0.20
CA ILE A 258 -1.32 7.00 -0.50
C ILE A 258 -0.03 7.26 -1.28
N TYR A 259 -0.05 8.13 -2.30
CA TYR A 259 1.16 8.48 -3.08
C TYR A 259 2.16 9.32 -2.28
N LEU A 260 1.70 10.14 -1.35
CA LEU A 260 2.56 10.94 -0.48
C LEU A 260 3.12 10.14 0.71
N TYR A 261 2.45 9.04 1.09
CA TYR A 261 2.78 8.23 2.26
C TYR A 261 4.24 7.76 2.30
N PRO A 262 4.84 7.22 1.23
CA PRO A 262 6.23 6.75 1.25
C PRO A 262 7.23 7.85 1.65
N SER A 263 7.01 9.09 1.20
CA SER A 263 7.87 10.23 1.53
C SER A 263 7.57 10.84 2.90
N LEU A 264 6.30 10.89 3.32
CA LEU A 264 5.88 11.57 4.54
C LEU A 264 5.98 10.70 5.79
N CYS A 265 5.97 9.37 5.66
CA CYS A 265 5.98 8.48 6.82
C CYS A 265 7.25 8.60 7.66
N PHE A 266 8.38 8.99 7.09
CA PHE A 266 9.60 9.28 7.83
C PHE A 266 9.40 10.30 8.96
N PHE A 267 8.50 11.27 8.76
CA PHE A 267 8.18 12.27 9.77
C PHE A 267 7.52 11.70 11.05
N GLU A 268 6.99 10.49 11.00
CA GLU A 268 6.51 9.83 12.23
C GLU A 268 7.63 9.56 13.21
N GLY A 269 8.86 9.39 12.71
CA GLY A 269 10.09 9.29 13.52
C GLY A 269 10.69 10.63 13.94
N THR A 270 10.01 11.75 13.68
CA THR A 270 10.47 13.12 13.97
C THR A 270 9.45 13.89 14.82
N ASN A 271 9.75 15.14 15.13
CA ASN A 271 8.82 16.05 15.80
C ASN A 271 7.88 16.80 14.82
N ILE A 272 7.83 16.44 13.54
CA ILE A 272 6.93 17.04 12.54
C ILE A 272 5.56 16.36 12.56
N SER A 273 4.47 17.15 12.51
CA SER A 273 3.13 16.65 12.26
C SER A 273 2.91 16.43 10.75
N ILE A 274 2.28 15.32 10.39
CA ILE A 274 1.89 14.97 9.01
C ILE A 274 0.38 15.10 8.79
N GLY A 275 -0.27 15.98 9.56
CA GLY A 275 -1.69 16.24 9.42
C GLY A 275 -2.62 15.20 10.03
N ARG A 276 -2.13 14.17 10.77
CA ARG A 276 -3.01 13.32 11.55
C ARG A 276 -3.82 14.18 12.53
N GLY A 277 -5.11 13.87 12.69
CA GLY A 277 -6.03 14.70 13.45
C GLY A 277 -6.58 15.89 12.68
N THR A 278 -6.47 15.89 11.35
CA THR A 278 -7.13 16.81 10.42
C THR A 278 -7.92 16.00 9.38
N ASN A 279 -8.67 16.69 8.50
CA ASN A 279 -9.37 16.05 7.38
C ASN A 279 -8.44 15.67 6.20
N PHE A 280 -7.13 15.92 6.32
CA PHE A 280 -6.15 15.70 5.27
C PHE A 280 -4.82 15.10 5.78
N PRO A 281 -4.88 13.98 6.56
CA PRO A 281 -3.68 13.30 7.02
C PRO A 281 -2.82 12.83 5.84
N PHE A 282 -1.48 12.86 6.01
CA PHE A 282 -0.50 12.57 4.95
C PHE A 282 -0.65 13.41 3.67
N GLN A 283 -1.22 14.62 3.77
CA GLN A 283 -1.33 15.57 2.66
C GLN A 283 -0.79 16.95 3.01
N VAL A 284 -0.34 17.12 4.25
CA VAL A 284 0.32 18.30 4.79
C VAL A 284 1.37 17.87 5.78
N PHE A 285 2.35 18.75 6.03
CA PHE A 285 3.28 18.56 7.16
C PHE A 285 3.71 19.90 7.74
N GLY A 286 4.08 19.90 9.03
CA GLY A 286 4.53 21.10 9.71
C GLY A 286 4.70 20.95 11.21
N ALA A 287 5.13 22.05 11.85
CA ALA A 287 5.32 22.14 13.27
C ALA A 287 4.98 23.54 13.80
N PRO A 288 4.77 23.72 15.11
CA PRO A 288 4.47 25.04 15.69
C PRO A 288 5.60 26.05 15.53
N TYR A 289 6.85 25.60 15.46
CA TYR A 289 8.06 26.43 15.35
C TYR A 289 8.47 26.74 13.91
N PHE A 290 7.75 26.23 12.90
CA PHE A 290 7.99 26.65 11.51
C PHE A 290 7.58 28.10 11.31
N ILE A 291 8.27 28.77 10.38
CA ILE A 291 8.00 30.18 10.08
C ILE A 291 6.55 30.37 9.65
N LYS A 292 5.84 31.27 10.32
CA LYS A 292 4.47 31.67 10.01
C LYS A 292 4.37 32.21 8.61
N LYS A 293 3.88 31.42 7.65
CA LYS A 293 3.61 31.86 6.27
C LYS A 293 2.28 31.30 5.79
N VAL A 294 2.13 31.06 4.53
CA VAL A 294 0.90 30.87 3.78
C VAL A 294 -0.05 29.79 4.30
N PHE A 295 0.45 28.74 4.99
CA PHE A 295 -0.38 27.59 5.39
C PHE A 295 -0.20 27.22 6.86
N SER A 296 -1.33 26.96 7.53
CA SER A 296 -1.36 26.43 8.90
C SER A 296 -2.49 25.43 9.08
N PHE A 297 -2.34 24.56 10.08
CA PHE A 297 -3.37 23.59 10.49
C PHE A 297 -3.26 23.30 11.98
N THR A 298 -4.37 22.87 12.58
CA THR A 298 -4.40 22.53 14.01
C THR A 298 -4.95 21.12 14.17
N PRO A 299 -4.09 20.13 14.54
CA PRO A 299 -4.53 18.77 14.80
C PRO A 299 -5.54 18.71 15.95
N LYS A 300 -6.58 17.90 15.79
CA LYS A 300 -7.60 17.63 16.81
C LYS A 300 -7.76 16.13 16.98
N SER A 301 -8.38 15.69 18.07
CA SER A 301 -8.77 14.29 18.19
C SER A 301 -9.80 13.93 17.11
N THR A 302 -9.49 12.94 16.30
CA THR A 302 -10.35 12.44 15.22
C THR A 302 -10.38 10.91 15.25
N TYR A 303 -11.35 10.32 14.53
CA TYR A 303 -11.30 8.90 14.22
C TYR A 303 -10.01 8.58 13.44
N GLY A 304 -9.26 7.56 13.86
CA GLY A 304 -7.93 7.23 13.31
C GLY A 304 -6.76 8.00 13.94
N ALA A 305 -7.00 9.03 14.78
CA ALA A 305 -5.97 9.80 15.47
C ALA A 305 -6.50 10.44 16.75
N LYS A 306 -6.70 9.64 17.81
CA LYS A 306 -7.20 10.13 19.13
C LYS A 306 -6.25 11.13 19.77
N ASN A 307 -4.94 10.91 19.66
CA ASN A 307 -3.88 11.73 20.23
C ASN A 307 -2.85 12.10 19.15
N PRO A 308 -3.21 12.95 18.17
CA PRO A 308 -2.28 13.36 17.14
C PRO A 308 -1.16 14.23 17.71
N LYS A 309 -0.01 14.24 17.05
CA LYS A 309 1.11 15.13 17.38
C LYS A 309 0.66 16.58 17.29
N TYR A 310 1.01 17.40 18.29
CA TYR A 310 0.56 18.79 18.43
C TYR A 310 -0.96 18.97 18.51
N LYS A 311 -1.66 18.05 19.17
CA LYS A 311 -3.11 18.17 19.43
C LYS A 311 -3.45 19.55 20.01
N SER A 312 -4.39 20.25 19.37
CA SER A 312 -4.86 21.59 19.73
C SER A 312 -3.80 22.72 19.64
N VAL A 313 -2.65 22.45 19.02
CA VAL A 313 -1.61 23.46 18.77
C VAL A 313 -1.53 23.75 17.30
N THR A 314 -1.49 25.02 16.91
CA THR A 314 -1.36 25.42 15.51
C THR A 314 0.03 25.10 14.98
N CYS A 315 0.10 24.32 13.91
CA CYS A 315 1.29 24.01 13.16
C CYS A 315 1.34 24.88 11.89
N TYR A 316 2.53 25.31 11.52
CA TYR A 316 2.81 25.99 10.26
C TYR A 316 3.62 25.06 9.37
N GLY A 317 3.41 25.09 8.05
CA GLY A 317 4.12 24.14 7.20
C GLY A 317 3.71 24.19 5.73
N LYS A 318 3.72 23.02 5.11
CA LYS A 318 3.46 22.88 3.68
C LYS A 318 2.14 22.14 3.42
N ASP A 319 1.35 22.71 2.50
CA ASP A 319 0.16 22.10 1.91
C ASP A 319 0.56 21.36 0.62
N LEU A 320 0.37 20.06 0.57
CA LEU A 320 0.66 19.21 -0.58
C LEU A 320 -0.59 18.87 -1.41
N ARG A 321 -1.76 19.34 -0.99
CA ARG A 321 -3.04 19.07 -1.67
C ARG A 321 -3.12 19.71 -3.04
N THR A 322 -2.31 20.73 -3.29
CA THR A 322 -2.21 21.44 -4.58
C THR A 322 -1.41 20.67 -5.63
N ILE A 323 -0.62 19.67 -5.24
CA ILE A 323 0.14 18.83 -6.18
C ILE A 323 -0.84 17.90 -6.89
N SER A 324 -0.80 17.88 -8.23
CA SER A 324 -1.67 16.99 -9.01
C SER A 324 -1.33 15.51 -8.78
N ILE A 325 -2.32 14.64 -8.87
CA ILE A 325 -2.13 13.18 -8.76
C ILE A 325 -1.16 12.67 -9.84
N ASP A 326 -1.28 13.18 -11.06
CA ASP A 326 -0.38 12.79 -12.16
C ASP A 326 1.06 13.23 -11.88
N SER A 327 1.28 14.41 -11.31
CA SER A 327 2.61 14.86 -10.90
C SER A 327 3.22 13.92 -9.86
N LEU A 328 2.44 13.48 -8.84
CA LEU A 328 2.91 12.54 -7.82
C LEU A 328 3.29 11.19 -8.42
N LYS A 329 2.48 10.66 -9.35
CA LYS A 329 2.79 9.40 -10.04
C LYS A 329 4.02 9.50 -10.94
N ASN A 330 4.16 10.62 -11.66
CA ASN A 330 5.26 10.79 -12.61
C ASN A 330 6.62 11.04 -11.93
N THR A 331 6.64 11.41 -10.64
CA THR A 331 7.88 11.59 -9.89
C THR A 331 8.65 10.28 -9.71
N GLN A 332 7.96 9.15 -9.53
CA GLN A 332 8.50 7.78 -9.41
C GLN A 332 9.70 7.66 -8.45
N LYS A 333 9.74 8.49 -7.41
CA LYS A 333 10.76 8.46 -6.36
C LYS A 333 10.30 9.13 -5.08
N LEU A 334 11.00 8.85 -3.99
CA LEU A 334 10.80 9.51 -2.72
C LEU A 334 11.19 10.98 -2.80
N ASN A 335 10.39 11.84 -2.18
CA ASN A 335 10.74 13.25 -2.03
C ASN A 335 11.46 13.46 -0.68
N LEU A 336 12.77 13.44 -0.72
CA LEU A 336 13.62 13.67 0.46
C LEU A 336 13.86 15.15 0.75
N ASP A 337 13.53 16.06 -0.19
CA ASP A 337 13.63 17.51 0.02
C ASP A 337 12.80 17.96 1.24
N TRP A 338 11.63 17.37 1.41
CA TRP A 338 10.76 17.73 2.54
C TRP A 338 11.42 17.39 3.88
N LEU A 339 12.05 16.23 3.98
CA LEU A 339 12.76 15.81 5.19
C LEU A 339 13.98 16.69 5.46
N VAL A 340 14.86 16.87 4.47
CA VAL A 340 16.10 17.65 4.58
C VAL A 340 15.79 19.12 4.91
N ASN A 341 14.82 19.74 4.21
CA ASN A 341 14.46 21.12 4.46
C ASN A 341 13.79 21.31 5.83
N SER A 342 12.94 20.36 6.26
CA SER A 342 12.36 20.41 7.60
C SER A 342 13.41 20.30 8.70
N TYR A 343 14.43 19.45 8.52
CA TYR A 343 15.55 19.37 9.45
C TYR A 343 16.34 20.68 9.50
N LYS A 344 16.65 21.30 8.35
CA LYS A 344 17.35 22.59 8.28
C LYS A 344 16.60 23.69 9.03
N ILE A 345 15.27 23.77 8.89
CA ILE A 345 14.42 24.73 9.60
C ILE A 345 14.43 24.44 11.11
N SER A 346 14.50 23.17 11.50
CA SER A 346 14.43 22.71 12.89
C SER A 346 15.79 22.71 13.62
N LYS A 347 16.88 23.08 12.96
CA LYS A 347 18.26 22.93 13.44
C LYS A 347 18.52 23.62 14.79
N GLU A 348 17.74 24.63 15.11
CA GLU A 348 17.80 25.34 16.39
C GLU A 348 16.92 24.70 17.49
N SER A 349 16.05 23.74 17.13
CA SER A 349 15.26 23.00 18.10
C SER A 349 15.99 21.69 18.45
N GLU A 350 16.32 21.49 19.70
CA GLU A 350 17.18 20.39 20.18
C GLU A 350 16.75 18.97 19.82
N VAL A 351 15.56 18.74 19.28
CA VAL A 351 15.04 17.37 19.07
C VAL A 351 14.19 17.29 17.79
N PHE A 352 14.83 17.20 16.62
CA PHE A 352 14.10 16.89 15.39
C PHE A 352 13.72 15.39 15.32
N PHE A 353 14.69 14.50 15.47
CA PHE A 353 14.47 13.06 15.47
C PHE A 353 14.03 12.58 16.86
N ASN A 354 13.01 11.71 16.92
CA ASN A 354 12.53 11.15 18.17
C ASN A 354 13.62 10.29 18.85
N LYS A 355 13.73 10.38 20.19
CA LYS A 355 14.73 9.65 20.97
C LYS A 355 14.57 8.13 20.97
N ASN A 356 13.41 7.62 20.56
CA ASN A 356 13.08 6.19 20.56
C ASN A 356 13.61 5.40 19.34
N ASN A 357 14.51 5.97 18.57
CA ASN A 357 15.09 5.37 17.35
C ASN A 357 14.08 5.02 16.24
N PHE A 358 12.84 5.48 16.34
CA PHE A 358 11.76 5.09 15.41
C PHE A 358 12.04 5.54 13.97
N PHE A 359 12.73 6.67 13.79
CA PHE A 359 13.14 7.13 12.45
C PHE A 359 14.01 6.09 11.74
N ASN A 360 15.01 5.51 12.42
CA ASN A 360 15.89 4.52 11.82
C ASN A 360 15.14 3.19 11.53
N LEU A 361 14.15 2.83 12.34
CA LEU A 361 13.29 1.68 12.05
C LEU A 361 12.47 1.90 10.79
N LEU A 362 11.94 3.12 10.56
CA LEU A 362 11.22 3.48 9.32
C LEU A 362 12.18 3.53 8.13
N ALA A 363 13.33 4.18 8.28
CA ALA A 363 14.34 4.26 7.22
C ALA A 363 14.96 2.89 6.90
N GLY A 364 14.95 1.95 7.86
CA GLY A 364 15.63 0.66 7.74
C GLY A 364 17.16 0.78 7.82
N THR A 365 17.68 1.97 8.20
CA THR A 365 19.10 2.27 8.28
C THR A 365 19.32 3.52 9.15
N ASP A 366 20.49 3.63 9.76
CA ASP A 366 20.94 4.88 10.43
C ASP A 366 21.63 5.84 9.46
N LYS A 367 22.03 5.38 8.27
CA LYS A 367 22.72 6.21 7.27
C LYS A 367 21.90 7.44 6.89
N LEU A 368 20.57 7.28 6.65
CA LEU A 368 19.70 8.39 6.24
C LEU A 368 19.68 9.51 7.31
N MET A 369 19.50 9.16 8.59
CA MET A 369 19.52 10.13 9.67
C MET A 369 20.88 10.84 9.78
N ASN A 370 21.97 10.10 9.65
CA ASN A 370 23.33 10.63 9.74
C ASN A 370 23.64 11.58 8.58
N LEU A 371 23.23 11.26 7.37
CA LEU A 371 23.38 12.11 6.18
C LEU A 371 22.58 13.41 6.33
N VAL A 372 21.33 13.33 6.80
CA VAL A 372 20.49 14.52 7.06
C VAL A 372 21.13 15.41 8.12
N LYS A 373 21.61 14.85 9.23
CA LYS A 373 22.33 15.57 10.30
C LYS A 373 23.63 16.19 9.79
N GLY A 374 24.36 15.51 8.92
CA GLY A 374 25.58 15.99 8.28
C GLY A 374 25.36 17.08 7.24
N GLY A 375 24.09 17.44 6.93
CA GLY A 375 23.76 18.49 5.96
C GLY A 375 23.83 18.07 4.51
N ALA A 376 23.83 16.76 4.22
CA ALA A 376 23.78 16.24 2.87
C ALA A 376 22.54 16.76 2.12
N ASN A 377 22.70 17.03 0.81
CA ASN A 377 21.56 17.39 -0.03
C ASN A 377 20.78 16.12 -0.46
N PRO A 378 19.52 16.25 -0.87
CA PRO A 378 18.67 15.12 -1.25
C PRO A 378 19.26 14.26 -2.37
N THR A 379 19.91 14.86 -3.37
CA THR A 379 20.54 14.14 -4.49
C THR A 379 21.66 13.23 -3.99
N HIS A 380 22.55 13.73 -3.14
CA HIS A 380 23.62 12.93 -2.56
C HIS A 380 23.07 11.78 -1.70
N ILE A 381 22.00 12.01 -0.93
CA ILE A 381 21.35 10.95 -0.15
C ILE A 381 20.80 9.87 -1.11
N ASP A 382 20.13 10.27 -2.18
CA ASP A 382 19.57 9.37 -3.19
C ASP A 382 20.65 8.49 -3.83
N GLU A 383 21.80 9.05 -4.18
CA GLU A 383 22.94 8.33 -4.77
C GLU A 383 23.48 7.20 -3.86
N THR A 384 23.36 7.34 -2.54
CA THR A 384 23.97 6.39 -1.58
C THR A 384 23.36 5.00 -1.57
N TYR A 385 22.14 4.82 -2.08
CA TYR A 385 21.46 3.52 -2.09
C TYR A 385 21.13 2.99 -3.50
N GLN A 386 21.59 3.66 -4.57
CA GLN A 386 21.25 3.28 -5.95
C GLN A 386 21.80 1.89 -6.34
N ASN A 387 22.99 1.52 -5.87
CA ASN A 387 23.56 0.19 -6.17
C ASN A 387 22.70 -0.91 -5.51
N GLU A 388 22.33 -0.73 -4.26
CA GLU A 388 21.47 -1.67 -3.52
C GLU A 388 20.06 -1.78 -4.18
N LEU A 389 19.52 -0.65 -4.69
CA LEU A 389 18.27 -0.66 -5.45
C LEU A 389 18.38 -1.45 -6.76
N LYS A 390 19.48 -1.33 -7.48
CA LYS A 390 19.70 -2.08 -8.71
C LYS A 390 19.75 -3.59 -8.46
N GLU A 391 20.43 -4.01 -7.40
CA GLU A 391 20.47 -5.41 -6.96
C GLU A 391 19.08 -5.91 -6.59
N PHE A 392 18.34 -5.13 -5.79
CA PHE A 392 16.96 -5.48 -5.42
C PHE A 392 16.03 -5.58 -6.64
N LYS A 393 16.11 -4.66 -7.58
CA LYS A 393 15.31 -4.70 -8.81
C LYS A 393 15.58 -5.99 -9.62
N THR A 394 16.83 -6.46 -9.66
CA THR A 394 17.18 -7.73 -10.29
C THR A 394 16.57 -8.92 -9.53
N LEU A 395 16.70 -8.93 -8.21
CA LEU A 395 16.12 -9.97 -7.35
C LEU A 395 14.59 -10.00 -7.47
N ARG A 396 13.95 -8.82 -7.42
CA ARG A 396 12.50 -8.65 -7.50
C ARG A 396 11.90 -9.32 -8.74
N LYS A 397 12.56 -9.23 -9.89
CA LYS A 397 12.08 -9.78 -11.17
C LYS A 397 11.78 -11.28 -11.13
N HIS A 398 12.43 -12.05 -10.26
CA HIS A 398 12.17 -13.49 -10.11
C HIS A 398 10.81 -13.81 -9.45
N TYR A 399 10.19 -12.81 -8.80
CA TYR A 399 8.96 -12.98 -8.01
C TYR A 399 7.76 -12.23 -8.59
N LEU A 400 7.94 -11.56 -9.75
CA LEU A 400 6.83 -10.85 -10.40
C LEU A 400 5.85 -11.83 -11.04
N ILE A 401 4.57 -11.57 -10.85
CA ILE A 401 3.44 -12.28 -11.46
C ILE A 401 2.93 -11.48 -12.68
N TYR A 402 3.11 -10.18 -12.65
CA TYR A 402 2.58 -9.24 -13.63
C TYR A 402 3.69 -8.57 -14.42
N ASP A 403 3.34 -8.08 -15.63
CA ASP A 403 4.27 -7.30 -16.44
C ASP A 403 4.78 -6.08 -15.65
N ASP A 404 6.09 -5.88 -15.73
CA ASP A 404 6.79 -4.83 -14.99
C ASP A 404 6.60 -3.45 -15.63
N PHE A 405 6.99 -2.42 -14.87
CA PHE A 405 7.05 -1.03 -15.34
C PHE A 405 8.42 -0.68 -15.99
N GLU A 406 9.42 -1.58 -15.89
CA GLU A 406 10.79 -1.44 -16.46
C GLU A 406 10.96 -2.24 -17.74
#